data_5e3b91248e0d6cda3a38ff636fdb99d0
#
_entry.id   5e3b91248e0d6cda3a38ff636fdb99d0
#
_cell.length_a   1.000
_cell.length_b   1.000
_cell.length_c   1.000
_cell.angle_alpha   90.00
_cell.angle_beta   90.00
_cell.angle_gamma   90.00
#
_symmetry.space_group_name_H-M   'P 1'
#
loop_
_entity.id
_entity.type
_entity.pdbx_description
1 polymer ?
#
loop_
_entity_poly.entity_id
_entity_poly.type
_entity_poly.pdbx_seq_one_letter_code
_entity_poly.pdbx_strand_id
1 'polypeptide(L)'
;MHAFLIERLANELSSKIEGKSLNEVFTTSKHEINFIFEDFGLKINFFQGLSFFQTPEIQKLQKKNRLPVFRSIVGLNVSKINVYPFDRCFAIYFENDEILQFFGYGRFSQISHYKMDEWLENFPVKSKQIPMDKHTNDVNLSWIADNTRTEDLKFLDHNQQKYLNDNGFNDESVHQKKQQLAEIYHKSLTTSLFINKVNSKYELYFEKRGETISAFNSSLEASDQFARLYISHQVFLQTKNAHLSALNKEYQRLSKRLKHAQIHVKELSESKKYKDKADLIMANLWQLKKGMGEVTLPTFDGENQITLKLKKDLSPQDNATRLYTKGKNEKIRLKFASKNLELIEREIVEKSNEIKRVELIDKLNDLRKIKQPKQAQQPIKLPYREITYAGFQIRIGKGARENDELLRNFSSKNDVWLHAKDVSGSHVIIRNPGNQMITEAVIERAAQMAAHYSKAKSEGLAAVIYCDRKYVRKPKGAHPGMVKVDREATILVEPQS
;
A
#
# COMPACT_ATOMS: atom_id res chain seq x y z
N MET A 1 26.99 -2.81 8.79
CA MET A 1 27.76 -3.60 9.79
C MET A 1 29.08 -2.90 10.03
N HIS A 2 29.62 -2.93 11.25
CA HIS A 2 30.88 -2.29 11.62
C HIS A 2 32.08 -3.05 11.03
N ALA A 3 33.17 -2.35 10.65
CA ALA A 3 34.33 -2.96 10.05
C ALA A 3 34.93 -4.07 10.96
N PHE A 4 35.20 -3.77 12.23
CA PHE A 4 35.76 -4.72 13.19
C PHE A 4 34.83 -5.92 13.46
N LEU A 5 33.53 -5.80 13.33
CA LEU A 5 32.63 -6.93 13.41
C LEU A 5 32.79 -7.85 12.19
N ILE A 6 32.93 -7.28 10.99
CA ILE A 6 33.16 -8.06 9.76
C ILE A 6 34.50 -8.81 9.86
N GLU A 7 35.52 -8.15 10.38
CA GLU A 7 36.81 -8.77 10.63
C GLU A 7 36.73 -9.96 11.61
N ARG A 8 36.00 -9.79 12.75
CA ARG A 8 35.76 -10.89 13.70
C ARG A 8 34.99 -12.04 13.06
N LEU A 9 33.94 -11.72 12.27
CA LEU A 9 33.17 -12.73 11.55
C LEU A 9 34.04 -13.50 10.56
N ALA A 10 34.91 -12.82 9.81
CA ALA A 10 35.78 -13.44 8.84
C ALA A 10 36.82 -14.35 9.53
N ASN A 11 37.43 -13.90 10.63
CA ASN A 11 38.38 -14.70 11.43
C ASN A 11 37.70 -15.95 12.01
N GLU A 12 36.50 -15.85 12.53
CA GLU A 12 35.75 -16.99 13.06
C GLU A 12 35.30 -17.94 11.93
N LEU A 13 34.87 -17.40 10.76
CA LEU A 13 34.59 -18.21 9.58
C LEU A 13 35.78 -18.98 9.08
N SER A 14 36.97 -18.36 9.05
CA SER A 14 38.24 -19.04 8.69
C SER A 14 38.40 -20.35 9.47
N SER A 15 38.23 -20.32 10.78
CA SER A 15 38.32 -21.50 11.62
C SER A 15 37.26 -22.57 11.35
N LYS A 16 36.17 -22.21 10.70
CA LYS A 16 35.02 -23.10 10.43
C LYS A 16 35.04 -23.71 9.03
N ILE A 17 35.55 -23.01 8.03
CA ILE A 17 35.42 -23.43 6.63
C ILE A 17 36.70 -23.60 5.85
N GLU A 18 37.86 -23.13 6.33
CA GLU A 18 39.13 -23.41 5.66
C GLU A 18 39.42 -24.91 5.60
N GLY A 19 39.88 -25.39 4.45
CA GLY A 19 40.09 -26.79 4.14
C GLY A 19 38.85 -27.60 3.81
N LYS A 20 37.63 -27.02 3.96
CA LYS A 20 36.36 -27.72 3.66
C LYS A 20 35.89 -27.49 2.24
N SER A 21 35.23 -28.51 1.70
CA SER A 21 34.58 -28.45 0.40
C SER A 21 33.24 -27.67 0.46
N LEU A 22 33.00 -26.84 -0.53
CA LEU A 22 31.74 -26.14 -0.73
C LEU A 22 30.78 -27.01 -1.54
N ASN A 23 29.78 -27.63 -0.87
CA ASN A 23 28.90 -28.62 -1.48
C ASN A 23 27.75 -27.97 -2.30
N GLU A 24 27.20 -26.82 -1.84
CA GLU A 24 26.08 -26.16 -2.52
C GLU A 24 26.09 -24.66 -2.23
N VAL A 25 25.73 -23.85 -3.25
CA VAL A 25 25.43 -22.43 -3.11
C VAL A 25 24.10 -22.14 -3.76
N PHE A 26 23.17 -21.55 -3.02
CA PHE A 26 21.85 -21.23 -3.55
C PHE A 26 21.21 -20.03 -2.85
N THR A 27 20.23 -19.45 -3.54
CA THR A 27 19.33 -18.46 -2.95
C THR A 27 17.88 -18.93 -3.02
N THR A 28 17.05 -18.49 -2.06
CA THR A 28 15.59 -18.66 -2.08
C THR A 28 14.88 -17.33 -2.21
N SER A 29 15.62 -16.22 -2.12
CA SER A 29 15.12 -14.85 -2.31
C SER A 29 16.23 -13.91 -2.78
N LYS A 30 15.86 -12.77 -3.33
CA LYS A 30 16.83 -11.74 -3.78
C LYS A 30 17.67 -11.10 -2.66
N HIS A 31 17.42 -11.44 -1.39
CA HIS A 31 18.04 -10.81 -0.24
C HIS A 31 18.87 -11.77 0.61
N GLU A 32 18.98 -13.03 0.24
CA GLU A 32 19.74 -14.02 0.99
C GLU A 32 20.47 -14.98 0.09
N ILE A 33 21.63 -15.45 0.56
CA ILE A 33 22.40 -16.48 -0.08
C ILE A 33 22.86 -17.50 0.97
N ASN A 34 22.82 -18.77 0.60
CA ASN A 34 23.17 -19.88 1.47
C ASN A 34 24.35 -20.64 0.87
N PHE A 35 25.35 -20.91 1.70
CA PHE A 35 26.51 -21.73 1.41
C PHE A 35 26.44 -22.97 2.30
N ILE A 36 26.61 -24.15 1.71
CA ILE A 36 26.65 -25.41 2.44
C ILE A 36 28.04 -26.00 2.23
N PHE A 37 28.81 -26.00 3.28
CA PHE A 37 30.06 -26.75 3.39
C PHE A 37 29.73 -28.15 3.92
N GLU A 38 30.74 -29.02 4.13
CA GLU A 38 30.56 -30.39 4.57
C GLU A 38 29.64 -30.56 5.79
N ASP A 39 29.94 -29.84 6.87
CA ASP A 39 29.25 -29.89 8.15
C ASP A 39 28.75 -28.51 8.62
N PHE A 40 28.94 -27.46 7.81
CA PHE A 40 28.69 -26.09 8.21
C PHE A 40 27.79 -25.37 7.18
N GLY A 41 26.69 -24.79 7.66
CA GLY A 41 25.81 -23.92 6.86
C GLY A 41 26.07 -22.46 7.19
N LEU A 42 26.31 -21.66 6.15
CA LEU A 42 26.40 -20.20 6.24
C LEU A 42 25.30 -19.57 5.43
N LYS A 43 24.54 -18.68 6.04
CA LYS A 43 23.53 -17.86 5.37
C LYS A 43 23.85 -16.38 5.54
N ILE A 44 23.96 -15.66 4.44
CA ILE A 44 24.17 -14.22 4.46
C ILE A 44 22.89 -13.54 3.97
N ASN A 45 22.34 -12.66 4.80
CA ASN A 45 21.16 -11.87 4.49
C ASN A 45 21.53 -10.41 4.25
N PHE A 46 21.04 -9.83 3.16
CA PHE A 46 21.15 -8.41 2.83
C PHE A 46 19.79 -7.74 3.06
N PHE A 47 19.62 -7.07 4.18
CA PHE A 47 18.33 -6.54 4.58
C PHE A 47 18.45 -5.09 5.05
N GLN A 48 17.76 -4.17 4.38
CA GLN A 48 17.70 -2.73 4.71
C GLN A 48 19.07 -2.07 4.92
N GLY A 49 20.06 -2.45 4.11
CA GLY A 49 21.43 -1.91 4.19
C GLY A 49 22.29 -2.52 5.29
N LEU A 50 21.83 -3.59 5.91
CA LEU A 50 22.63 -4.40 6.82
C LEU A 50 22.89 -5.78 6.21
N SER A 51 24.04 -6.36 6.56
CA SER A 51 24.38 -7.73 6.22
C SER A 51 24.42 -8.54 7.51
N PHE A 52 23.77 -9.70 7.50
CA PHE A 52 23.72 -10.60 8.66
C PHE A 52 24.31 -11.95 8.28
N PHE A 53 25.18 -12.48 9.13
CA PHE A 53 25.74 -13.81 9.01
C PHE A 53 25.02 -14.73 9.98
N GLN A 54 24.41 -15.77 9.46
CA GLN A 54 23.67 -16.76 10.23
C GLN A 54 24.25 -18.15 9.98
N THR A 55 24.17 -19.00 10.98
CA THR A 55 24.66 -20.38 10.93
C THR A 55 23.50 -21.37 11.06
N PRO A 56 22.68 -21.53 10.01
CA PRO A 56 21.54 -22.42 10.07
C PRO A 56 21.99 -23.89 10.10
N GLU A 57 21.24 -24.72 10.81
CA GLU A 57 21.35 -26.17 10.67
C GLU A 57 21.01 -26.58 9.23
N ILE A 58 21.89 -27.30 8.55
CA ILE A 58 21.78 -27.69 7.15
C ILE A 58 20.45 -28.40 6.88
N GLN A 59 20.02 -29.26 7.82
CA GLN A 59 18.79 -30.04 7.73
C GLN A 59 17.52 -29.19 7.75
N LYS A 60 17.58 -27.99 8.36
CA LYS A 60 16.46 -27.02 8.46
C LYS A 60 16.39 -26.06 7.30
N LEU A 61 17.35 -26.09 6.37
CA LEU A 61 17.34 -25.23 5.20
C LEU A 61 16.20 -25.61 4.24
N GLN A 62 15.59 -24.62 3.63
CA GLN A 62 14.50 -24.81 2.67
C GLN A 62 14.95 -25.70 1.50
N LYS A 63 14.22 -26.81 1.26
CA LYS A 63 14.54 -27.78 0.20
C LYS A 63 13.96 -27.45 -1.17
N LYS A 64 12.93 -26.59 -1.23
CA LYS A 64 12.22 -26.19 -2.46
C LYS A 64 12.60 -24.77 -2.89
N ASN A 65 12.45 -24.45 -4.16
CA ASN A 65 12.68 -23.12 -4.75
C ASN A 65 14.13 -22.62 -4.53
N ARG A 66 15.12 -23.49 -4.61
CA ARG A 66 16.54 -23.13 -4.59
C ARG A 66 16.97 -22.70 -5.99
N LEU A 67 17.54 -21.51 -6.10
CA LEU A 67 18.19 -21.03 -7.32
C LEU A 67 19.70 -21.12 -7.12
N PRO A 68 20.41 -21.99 -7.86
CA PRO A 68 21.88 -22.07 -7.76
C PRO A 68 22.54 -20.78 -8.24
N VAL A 69 23.55 -20.32 -7.50
CA VAL A 69 24.39 -19.17 -7.83
C VAL A 69 25.86 -19.57 -7.63
N PHE A 70 26.82 -18.87 -8.23
CA PHE A 70 28.25 -19.15 -8.13
C PHE A 70 28.59 -20.63 -8.41
N ARG A 71 28.09 -21.17 -9.52
CA ARG A 71 28.17 -22.60 -9.82
C ARG A 71 29.62 -23.15 -9.97
N SER A 72 30.52 -22.30 -10.46
CA SER A 72 31.92 -22.72 -10.74
C SER A 72 32.72 -23.06 -9.47
N ILE A 73 32.32 -22.54 -8.32
CA ILE A 73 33.01 -22.81 -7.05
C ILE A 73 32.44 -24.00 -6.28
N VAL A 74 31.33 -24.58 -6.73
CA VAL A 74 30.74 -25.77 -6.08
C VAL A 74 31.63 -26.97 -6.30
N GLY A 75 31.96 -27.68 -5.22
CA GLY A 75 32.88 -28.80 -5.20
C GLY A 75 34.35 -28.42 -4.92
N LEU A 76 34.66 -27.11 -4.87
CA LEU A 76 36.01 -26.65 -4.56
C LEU A 76 36.26 -26.56 -3.04
N ASN A 77 37.49 -26.76 -2.61
CA ASN A 77 37.90 -26.55 -1.22
C ASN A 77 38.27 -25.09 -0.99
N VAL A 78 37.92 -24.59 0.21
CA VAL A 78 38.36 -23.27 0.66
C VAL A 78 39.83 -23.33 1.01
N SER A 79 40.67 -22.56 0.32
CA SER A 79 42.10 -22.53 0.58
C SER A 79 42.46 -21.60 1.74
N LYS A 80 41.86 -20.44 1.81
CA LYS A 80 42.07 -19.47 2.90
C LYS A 80 40.95 -18.40 2.90
N ILE A 81 40.81 -17.71 4.03
CA ILE A 81 40.07 -16.45 4.13
C ILE A 81 41.05 -15.30 4.34
N ASN A 82 40.98 -14.30 3.48
CA ASN A 82 41.77 -13.09 3.62
C ASN A 82 40.94 -12.00 4.25
N VAL A 83 41.39 -11.50 5.39
CA VAL A 83 40.71 -10.41 6.11
C VAL A 83 41.44 -9.12 5.80
N TYR A 84 40.67 -8.05 5.54
CA TYR A 84 41.19 -6.72 5.26
C TYR A 84 40.98 -5.83 6.48
N PRO A 85 42.02 -5.60 7.30
CA PRO A 85 41.94 -4.80 8.52
C PRO A 85 41.40 -3.38 8.20
N PHE A 86 40.63 -2.85 9.13
CA PHE A 86 40.03 -1.49 8.97
C PHE A 86 39.12 -1.32 7.77
N ASP A 87 38.63 -2.40 7.16
CA ASP A 87 37.69 -2.35 6.07
C ASP A 87 36.46 -3.23 6.37
N ARG A 88 35.40 -3.00 5.59
CA ARG A 88 34.15 -3.78 5.66
C ARG A 88 34.12 -4.87 4.60
N CYS A 89 35.25 -5.57 4.45
CA CYS A 89 35.47 -6.50 3.37
C CYS A 89 36.31 -7.70 3.87
N PHE A 90 36.08 -8.86 3.27
CA PHE A 90 36.97 -10.03 3.34
C PHE A 90 36.81 -10.87 2.07
N ALA A 91 37.78 -11.72 1.78
CA ALA A 91 37.72 -12.59 0.62
C ALA A 91 37.94 -14.07 1.03
N ILE A 92 37.15 -14.96 0.42
CA ILE A 92 37.25 -16.41 0.51
C ILE A 92 37.92 -16.89 -0.77
N TYR A 93 39.09 -17.47 -0.64
CA TYR A 93 39.85 -18.05 -1.73
C TYR A 93 39.55 -19.54 -1.81
N PHE A 94 39.27 -20.02 -2.98
CA PHE A 94 39.08 -21.41 -3.31
C PHE A 94 40.27 -21.93 -4.13
N GLU A 95 40.29 -23.22 -4.37
CA GLU A 95 41.16 -23.82 -5.39
C GLU A 95 40.87 -23.25 -6.78
N ASN A 96 41.81 -23.42 -7.72
CA ASN A 96 41.68 -22.96 -9.11
C ASN A 96 41.49 -21.43 -9.31
N ASP A 97 42.10 -20.65 -8.38
CA ASP A 97 42.08 -19.17 -8.40
C ASP A 97 40.69 -18.54 -8.41
N GLU A 98 39.69 -19.25 -7.87
CA GLU A 98 38.34 -18.73 -7.67
C GLU A 98 38.24 -17.97 -6.34
N ILE A 99 37.60 -16.80 -6.34
CA ILE A 99 37.55 -15.90 -5.18
C ILE A 99 36.14 -15.39 -4.99
N LEU A 100 35.59 -15.49 -3.78
CA LEU A 100 34.39 -14.76 -3.36
C LEU A 100 34.79 -13.64 -2.43
N GLN A 101 34.50 -12.40 -2.82
CA GLN A 101 34.73 -11.22 -1.99
C GLN A 101 33.43 -10.66 -1.45
N PHE A 102 33.34 -10.58 -0.13
CA PHE A 102 32.22 -9.93 0.56
C PHE A 102 32.53 -8.44 0.77
N PHE A 103 31.55 -7.59 0.43
CA PHE A 103 31.58 -6.14 0.66
C PHE A 103 30.42 -5.74 1.58
N GLY A 104 30.73 -5.18 2.76
CA GLY A 104 29.78 -4.78 3.79
C GLY A 104 29.42 -3.30 3.79
N TYR A 105 29.24 -2.67 2.63
CA TYR A 105 29.07 -1.23 2.47
C TYR A 105 27.60 -0.77 2.53
N GLY A 106 26.90 -1.15 3.58
CA GLY A 106 25.51 -0.72 3.81
C GLY A 106 24.56 -1.17 2.71
N ARG A 107 23.86 -0.25 2.06
CA ARG A 107 22.92 -0.59 0.95
C ARG A 107 23.60 -1.15 -0.30
N PHE A 108 24.90 -1.02 -0.39
CA PHE A 108 25.74 -1.57 -1.48
C PHE A 108 26.43 -2.86 -1.10
N SER A 109 26.06 -3.47 0.04
CA SER A 109 26.61 -4.74 0.45
C SER A 109 26.30 -5.83 -0.57
N GLN A 110 27.32 -6.61 -0.93
CA GLN A 110 27.25 -7.65 -1.95
C GLN A 110 28.35 -8.68 -1.78
N ILE A 111 28.22 -9.78 -2.50
CA ILE A 111 29.30 -10.76 -2.72
C ILE A 111 29.61 -10.71 -4.21
N SER A 112 30.89 -10.56 -4.53
CA SER A 112 31.39 -10.59 -5.90
C SER A 112 32.26 -11.81 -6.09
N HIS A 113 32.11 -12.44 -7.23
CA HIS A 113 32.86 -13.63 -7.64
C HIS A 113 33.89 -13.26 -8.70
N TYR A 114 35.12 -13.68 -8.51
CA TYR A 114 36.24 -13.42 -9.40
C TYR A 114 36.98 -14.73 -9.69
N LYS A 115 37.65 -14.78 -10.84
CA LYS A 115 38.60 -15.79 -11.23
C LYS A 115 39.84 -15.13 -11.81
N MET A 116 41.03 -15.43 -11.28
CA MET A 116 42.28 -14.77 -11.69
C MET A 116 42.17 -13.23 -11.74
N ASP A 117 41.55 -12.64 -10.72
CA ASP A 117 41.24 -11.20 -10.60
C ASP A 117 40.21 -10.66 -11.61
N GLU A 118 39.65 -11.46 -12.53
CA GLU A 118 38.56 -11.08 -13.43
C GLU A 118 37.22 -11.26 -12.74
N TRP A 119 36.38 -10.22 -12.80
CA TRP A 119 35.04 -10.27 -12.28
C TRP A 119 34.12 -11.17 -13.12
N LEU A 120 33.34 -12.03 -12.48
CA LEU A 120 32.39 -12.93 -13.13
C LEU A 120 30.95 -12.55 -12.86
N GLU A 121 30.53 -12.53 -11.60
CA GLU A 121 29.14 -12.28 -11.20
C GLU A 121 29.02 -11.72 -9.78
N ASN A 122 27.84 -11.18 -9.44
CA ASN A 122 27.52 -10.65 -8.12
C ASN A 122 26.26 -11.26 -7.54
N PHE A 123 26.19 -11.23 -6.20
CA PHE A 123 24.93 -11.39 -5.48
C PHE A 123 24.78 -10.26 -4.45
N PRO A 124 23.63 -9.50 -4.41
CA PRO A 124 22.46 -9.60 -5.33
C PRO A 124 22.79 -9.21 -6.78
N VAL A 125 22.15 -9.86 -7.75
CA VAL A 125 22.45 -9.78 -9.20
C VAL A 125 22.39 -8.35 -9.78
N LYS A 126 21.66 -7.43 -9.14
CA LYS A 126 21.52 -6.02 -9.60
C LYS A 126 22.58 -5.08 -9.01
N SER A 127 23.51 -5.59 -8.21
CA SER A 127 24.58 -4.81 -7.61
C SER A 127 25.55 -4.33 -8.68
N LYS A 128 26.20 -3.19 -8.43
CA LYS A 128 27.26 -2.70 -9.32
C LYS A 128 28.50 -3.59 -9.19
N GLN A 129 29.19 -3.77 -10.28
CA GLN A 129 30.53 -4.36 -10.23
C GLN A 129 31.43 -3.49 -9.34
N ILE A 130 32.07 -4.10 -8.36
CA ILE A 130 33.11 -3.49 -7.56
C ILE A 130 34.42 -4.15 -8.02
N PRO A 131 35.41 -3.37 -8.48
CA PRO A 131 36.72 -3.95 -8.79
C PRO A 131 37.30 -4.67 -7.59
N MET A 132 38.08 -5.71 -7.80
CA MET A 132 38.86 -6.35 -6.74
C MET A 132 39.88 -5.35 -6.22
N ASP A 133 39.59 -4.76 -5.05
CA ASP A 133 40.40 -3.71 -4.49
C ASP A 133 41.59 -4.34 -3.78
N LYS A 134 42.80 -3.86 -4.09
CA LYS A 134 44.02 -4.24 -3.34
C LYS A 134 44.04 -3.39 -2.07
N HIS A 135 43.36 -3.87 -1.04
CA HIS A 135 43.35 -3.20 0.26
C HIS A 135 44.75 -3.04 0.80
N THR A 136 45.14 -1.80 1.06
CA THR A 136 46.48 -1.43 1.48
C THR A 136 46.63 -1.19 2.98
N ASN A 137 45.48 -1.20 3.71
CA ASN A 137 45.48 -0.97 5.15
C ASN A 137 46.09 -2.18 5.86
N ASP A 138 47.10 -1.96 6.67
CA ASP A 138 47.74 -2.99 7.48
C ASP A 138 47.48 -2.75 8.99
N VAL A 139 47.66 -3.81 9.78
CA VAL A 139 47.50 -3.74 11.25
C VAL A 139 48.55 -2.86 11.93
N ASN A 140 49.68 -2.57 11.28
CA ASN A 140 50.74 -1.72 11.80
C ASN A 140 50.41 -0.23 11.61
N LEU A 141 49.27 0.09 10.99
CA LEU A 141 48.80 1.45 10.76
C LEU A 141 49.82 2.32 9.99
N SER A 142 50.58 1.69 9.04
CA SER A 142 51.61 2.37 8.24
C SER A 142 51.05 3.53 7.42
N TRP A 143 49.76 3.45 7.09
CA TRP A 143 49.00 4.46 6.30
C TRP A 143 48.56 5.69 7.09
N ILE A 144 48.75 5.71 8.44
CA ILE A 144 48.43 6.89 9.27
C ILE A 144 49.55 7.93 9.11
N ALA A 145 49.17 9.15 8.74
CA ALA A 145 50.04 10.31 8.56
C ALA A 145 49.65 11.47 9.52
N ASP A 146 50.46 12.49 9.60
CA ASP A 146 50.22 13.69 10.45
C ASP A 146 48.92 14.36 10.11
N ASN A 147 48.58 14.45 8.81
CA ASN A 147 47.36 15.09 8.33
C ASN A 147 46.11 14.18 8.38
N THR A 148 46.26 12.93 8.86
CA THR A 148 45.09 12.02 9.01
C THR A 148 44.15 12.58 10.07
N ARG A 149 42.88 12.77 9.71
CA ARG A 149 41.82 13.25 10.60
C ARG A 149 40.82 12.14 10.90
N THR A 150 40.06 12.30 11.97
CA THR A 150 38.99 11.37 12.35
C THR A 150 37.94 11.19 11.24
N GLU A 151 37.69 12.21 10.43
CA GLU A 151 36.77 12.19 9.30
C GLU A 151 37.21 11.26 8.16
N ASP A 152 38.51 11.02 8.05
CA ASP A 152 39.11 10.10 7.06
C ASP A 152 38.92 8.64 7.46
N LEU A 153 38.67 8.37 8.74
CA LEU A 153 38.55 7.06 9.34
C LEU A 153 37.12 6.49 9.17
N LYS A 154 36.70 6.28 7.92
CA LYS A 154 35.31 5.86 7.57
C LYS A 154 34.93 4.47 8.06
N PHE A 155 35.87 3.68 8.51
CA PHE A 155 35.64 2.37 9.13
C PHE A 155 35.16 2.48 10.58
N LEU A 156 35.41 3.60 11.26
CA LEU A 156 34.91 3.89 12.59
C LEU A 156 33.45 4.39 12.52
N ASP A 157 32.70 4.10 13.56
CA ASP A 157 31.38 4.69 13.74
C ASP A 157 31.45 6.11 14.35
N HIS A 158 30.31 6.77 14.37
CA HIS A 158 30.19 8.14 14.88
C HIS A 158 30.66 8.27 16.35
N ASN A 159 30.45 7.27 17.21
CA ASN A 159 30.83 7.35 18.61
C ASN A 159 32.33 7.16 18.79
N GLN A 160 32.93 6.29 18.00
CA GLN A 160 34.39 6.10 17.99
C GLN A 160 35.11 7.34 17.43
N GLN A 161 34.59 7.92 16.35
CA GLN A 161 35.10 9.19 15.80
C GLN A 161 34.96 10.32 16.81
N LYS A 162 33.81 10.41 17.49
CA LYS A 162 33.60 11.39 18.56
C LYS A 162 34.59 11.18 19.71
N TYR A 163 34.76 9.93 20.17
CA TYR A 163 35.75 9.62 21.22
C TYR A 163 37.15 10.08 20.83
N LEU A 164 37.61 9.83 19.61
CA LEU A 164 38.91 10.30 19.12
C LEU A 164 38.99 11.82 19.08
N ASN A 165 37.95 12.50 18.60
CA ASN A 165 37.91 13.96 18.58
C ASN A 165 37.96 14.58 20.00
N ASP A 166 37.16 14.02 20.91
CA ASP A 166 37.13 14.47 22.31
C ASP A 166 38.48 14.25 23.03
N ASN A 167 39.29 13.31 22.55
CA ASN A 167 40.65 13.01 23.03
C ASN A 167 41.74 13.65 22.17
N GLY A 168 41.47 14.62 21.33
CA GLY A 168 42.43 15.43 20.62
C GLY A 168 43.14 14.79 19.44
N PHE A 169 42.65 13.66 18.92
CA PHE A 169 43.28 12.89 17.84
C PHE A 169 43.78 13.72 16.66
N ASN A 170 43.07 14.74 16.26
CA ASN A 170 43.39 15.52 15.07
C ASN A 170 44.70 16.35 15.25
N ASP A 171 45.01 16.72 16.49
CA ASP A 171 46.12 17.56 16.83
C ASP A 171 47.36 16.78 17.39
N GLU A 172 47.21 15.44 17.48
CA GLU A 172 48.27 14.58 18.01
C GLU A 172 49.30 14.17 16.95
N SER A 173 50.48 13.73 17.44
CA SER A 173 51.53 13.14 16.61
C SER A 173 51.09 11.81 15.99
N VAL A 174 51.72 11.44 14.87
CA VAL A 174 51.43 10.15 14.20
C VAL A 174 51.51 8.95 15.17
N HIS A 175 52.49 8.99 16.09
CA HIS A 175 52.68 7.94 17.09
C HIS A 175 51.46 7.80 18.02
N GLN A 176 50.97 8.91 18.56
CA GLN A 176 49.80 8.97 19.44
C GLN A 176 48.52 8.57 18.70
N LYS A 177 48.35 9.03 17.45
CA LYS A 177 47.23 8.65 16.58
C LYS A 177 47.18 7.12 16.37
N LYS A 178 48.35 6.50 16.08
CA LYS A 178 48.48 5.05 15.95
C LYS A 178 48.15 4.32 17.24
N GLN A 179 48.61 4.84 18.39
CA GLN A 179 48.32 4.24 19.68
C GLN A 179 46.79 4.25 19.98
N GLN A 180 46.13 5.37 19.84
CA GLN A 180 44.69 5.47 20.07
C GLN A 180 43.88 4.55 19.15
N LEU A 181 44.26 4.45 17.87
CA LEU A 181 43.61 3.53 16.93
C LEU A 181 43.87 2.07 17.28
N ALA A 182 45.10 1.72 17.68
CA ALA A 182 45.43 0.38 18.11
C ALA A 182 44.65 -0.07 19.36
N GLU A 183 44.42 0.85 20.30
CA GLU A 183 43.58 0.60 21.49
C GLU A 183 42.13 0.31 21.10
N ILE A 184 41.52 1.16 20.25
CA ILE A 184 40.17 0.94 19.75
C ILE A 184 40.06 -0.38 18.98
N TYR A 185 41.03 -0.63 18.12
CA TYR A 185 41.10 -1.87 17.32
C TYR A 185 41.18 -3.10 18.21
N HIS A 186 42.15 -3.17 19.11
CA HIS A 186 42.32 -4.29 20.03
C HIS A 186 41.08 -4.49 20.91
N LYS A 187 40.55 -3.43 21.49
CA LYS A 187 39.34 -3.49 22.31
C LYS A 187 38.15 -4.03 21.49
N SER A 188 37.97 -3.57 20.24
CA SER A 188 36.85 -4.01 19.38
C SER A 188 36.99 -5.50 18.95
N LEU A 189 38.20 -6.05 18.88
CA LEU A 189 38.42 -7.45 18.53
C LEU A 189 38.30 -8.40 19.72
N THR A 190 38.59 -7.94 20.94
CA THR A 190 38.72 -8.82 22.11
C THR A 190 37.51 -8.79 23.05
N THR A 191 36.80 -7.68 23.12
CA THR A 191 35.61 -7.53 24.00
C THR A 191 34.43 -8.38 23.53
N SER A 192 33.55 -8.78 24.47
CA SER A 192 32.26 -9.40 24.13
C SER A 192 31.43 -8.50 23.25
N LEU A 193 30.56 -9.08 22.41
CA LEU A 193 29.57 -8.40 21.61
C LEU A 193 28.23 -8.34 22.35
N PHE A 194 27.57 -7.22 22.29
CA PHE A 194 26.30 -6.99 22.99
C PHE A 194 25.19 -6.69 22.00
N ILE A 195 24.06 -7.39 22.15
CA ILE A 195 22.81 -6.96 21.50
C ILE A 195 22.13 -5.99 22.46
N ASN A 196 22.00 -4.76 22.02
CA ASN A 196 21.41 -3.67 22.79
C ASN A 196 20.08 -3.22 22.16
N LYS A 197 19.19 -2.69 22.99
CA LYS A 197 17.99 -2.00 22.55
C LYS A 197 18.07 -0.54 22.97
N VAL A 198 18.25 0.34 21.98
CA VAL A 198 18.39 1.79 22.14
C VAL A 198 17.28 2.48 21.36
N ASN A 199 16.49 3.32 22.04
CA ASN A 199 15.36 4.02 21.41
C ASN A 199 14.46 3.10 20.56
N SER A 200 14.11 1.93 21.11
CA SER A 200 13.28 0.89 20.45
C SER A 200 13.92 0.25 19.21
N LYS A 201 15.21 0.46 18.96
CA LYS A 201 15.95 -0.19 17.88
C LYS A 201 16.96 -1.18 18.46
N TYR A 202 17.13 -2.30 17.78
CA TYR A 202 18.19 -3.27 18.12
C TYR A 202 19.48 -2.89 17.40
N GLU A 203 20.59 -2.97 18.13
CA GLU A 203 21.95 -2.80 17.59
C GLU A 203 22.88 -3.90 18.16
N LEU A 204 23.85 -4.32 17.35
CA LEU A 204 24.92 -5.20 17.74
C LEU A 204 26.20 -4.38 17.85
N TYR A 205 26.79 -4.35 19.05
CA TYR A 205 27.94 -3.50 19.33
C TYR A 205 28.92 -4.09 20.33
N PHE A 206 30.10 -3.48 20.47
CA PHE A 206 31.19 -3.89 21.35
C PHE A 206 31.05 -3.42 22.80
N GLU A 207 30.03 -2.65 23.09
CA GLU A 207 29.77 -2.06 24.42
C GLU A 207 28.30 -2.18 24.79
N LYS A 208 28.03 -2.15 26.08
CA LYS A 208 26.65 -2.05 26.60
C LYS A 208 26.09 -0.66 26.35
N ARG A 209 24.89 -0.59 25.79
CA ARG A 209 24.18 0.66 25.49
C ARG A 209 22.68 0.48 25.72
N GLY A 210 22.04 1.41 26.42
CA GLY A 210 20.62 1.30 26.72
C GLY A 210 20.28 -0.02 27.45
N GLU A 211 19.26 -0.74 26.99
CA GLU A 211 18.87 -2.05 27.50
C GLU A 211 19.69 -3.15 26.82
N THR A 212 20.60 -3.80 27.53
CA THR A 212 21.37 -4.94 27.01
C THR A 212 20.53 -6.20 27.07
N ILE A 213 20.28 -6.81 25.91
CA ILE A 213 19.45 -8.02 25.76
C ILE A 213 20.30 -9.29 25.99
N SER A 214 21.50 -9.32 25.40
CA SER A 214 22.42 -10.49 25.48
C SER A 214 23.85 -10.09 25.17
N ALA A 215 24.79 -10.94 25.59
CA ALA A 215 26.22 -10.80 25.36
C ALA A 215 26.78 -12.09 24.75
N PHE A 216 27.77 -11.96 23.84
CA PHE A 216 28.36 -13.06 23.10
C PHE A 216 29.87 -12.88 22.96
N ASN A 217 30.58 -13.97 23.00
CA ASN A 217 32.02 -14.03 22.66
C ASN A 217 32.19 -14.41 21.17
N SER A 218 31.31 -15.24 20.62
CA SER A 218 31.29 -15.59 19.21
C SER A 218 30.58 -14.49 18.40
N SER A 219 31.24 -14.03 17.35
CA SER A 219 30.69 -13.06 16.40
C SER A 219 29.61 -13.66 15.48
N LEU A 220 29.73 -14.96 15.15
CA LEU A 220 28.74 -15.69 14.37
C LEU A 220 27.44 -15.88 15.17
N GLU A 221 27.52 -16.32 16.43
CA GLU A 221 26.36 -16.44 17.31
C GLU A 221 25.67 -15.09 17.53
N ALA A 222 26.47 -14.05 17.81
CA ALA A 222 25.97 -12.70 17.99
C ALA A 222 25.22 -12.20 16.73
N SER A 223 25.81 -12.41 15.54
CA SER A 223 25.20 -12.03 14.26
C SER A 223 23.94 -12.82 13.98
N ASP A 224 23.89 -14.13 14.25
CA ASP A 224 22.70 -14.96 14.05
C ASP A 224 21.54 -14.53 14.96
N GLN A 225 21.79 -14.34 16.24
CA GLN A 225 20.78 -13.88 17.19
C GLN A 225 20.30 -12.46 16.87
N PHE A 226 21.24 -11.57 16.55
CA PHE A 226 20.91 -10.22 16.14
C PHE A 226 20.04 -10.20 14.88
N ALA A 227 20.37 -11.01 13.87
CA ALA A 227 19.58 -11.15 12.66
C ALA A 227 18.13 -11.55 12.94
N ARG A 228 17.94 -12.56 13.79
CA ARG A 228 16.60 -13.05 14.19
C ARG A 228 15.78 -11.96 14.86
N LEU A 229 16.36 -11.27 15.85
CA LEU A 229 15.69 -10.19 16.58
C LEU A 229 15.41 -9.00 15.66
N TYR A 230 16.42 -8.54 14.91
CA TYR A 230 16.28 -7.38 14.04
C TYR A 230 15.26 -7.61 12.93
N ILE A 231 15.36 -8.71 12.18
CA ILE A 231 14.43 -9.02 11.09
C ILE A 231 13.00 -9.18 11.61
N SER A 232 12.82 -9.92 12.72
CA SER A 232 11.50 -10.08 13.36
C SER A 232 10.89 -8.73 13.77
N HIS A 233 11.70 -7.87 14.36
CA HIS A 233 11.26 -6.53 14.77
C HIS A 233 10.93 -5.64 13.56
N GLN A 234 11.74 -5.68 12.51
CA GLN A 234 11.44 -4.92 11.28
C GLN A 234 10.16 -5.40 10.60
N VAL A 235 9.93 -6.71 10.52
CA VAL A 235 8.67 -7.27 10.02
C VAL A 235 7.49 -6.82 10.88
N PHE A 236 7.65 -6.82 12.21
CA PHE A 236 6.64 -6.27 13.12
C PHE A 236 6.32 -4.81 12.83
N LEU A 237 7.34 -3.94 12.75
CA LEU A 237 7.17 -2.51 12.47
C LEU A 237 6.51 -2.26 11.11
N GLN A 238 6.96 -2.94 10.06
CA GLN A 238 6.35 -2.82 8.72
C GLN A 238 4.88 -3.23 8.73
N THR A 239 4.57 -4.36 9.37
CA THR A 239 3.19 -4.86 9.47
C THR A 239 2.33 -3.89 10.28
N LYS A 240 2.81 -3.42 11.44
CA LYS A 240 2.12 -2.44 12.29
C LYS A 240 1.84 -1.13 11.55
N ASN A 241 2.85 -0.59 10.86
CA ASN A 241 2.71 0.65 10.10
C ASN A 241 1.74 0.50 8.92
N ALA A 242 1.74 -0.66 8.24
CA ALA A 242 0.77 -0.95 7.19
C ALA A 242 -0.68 -0.98 7.72
N HIS A 243 -0.91 -1.63 8.87
CA HIS A 243 -2.22 -1.63 9.54
C HIS A 243 -2.66 -0.22 9.95
N LEU A 244 -1.80 0.54 10.62
CA LEU A 244 -2.10 1.92 11.04
C LEU A 244 -2.38 2.82 9.85
N SER A 245 -1.61 2.70 8.77
CA SER A 245 -1.83 3.47 7.53
C SER A 245 -3.20 3.18 6.91
N ALA A 246 -3.61 1.91 6.85
CA ALA A 246 -4.93 1.52 6.34
C ALA A 246 -6.07 2.07 7.22
N LEU A 247 -5.97 1.91 8.55
CA LEU A 247 -6.96 2.41 9.51
C LEU A 247 -7.08 3.94 9.48
N ASN A 248 -5.95 4.65 9.43
CA ASN A 248 -5.93 6.12 9.35
C ASN A 248 -6.57 6.61 8.05
N LYS A 249 -6.35 5.92 6.92
CA LYS A 249 -7.02 6.25 5.66
C LYS A 249 -8.54 6.10 5.73
N GLU A 250 -9.03 5.05 6.38
CA GLU A 250 -10.47 4.87 6.63
C GLU A 250 -11.01 5.94 7.56
N TYR A 251 -10.32 6.25 8.66
CA TYR A 251 -10.68 7.31 9.60
C TYR A 251 -10.81 8.66 8.89
N GLN A 252 -9.86 9.02 8.05
CA GLN A 252 -9.91 10.27 7.27
C GLN A 252 -11.10 10.29 6.31
N ARG A 253 -11.45 9.15 5.68
CA ARG A 253 -12.64 9.05 4.83
C ARG A 253 -13.92 9.26 5.61
N LEU A 254 -14.03 8.63 6.77
CA LEU A 254 -15.18 8.80 7.69
C LEU A 254 -15.29 10.24 8.19
N SER A 255 -14.18 10.88 8.56
CA SER A 255 -14.15 12.28 9.00
C SER A 255 -14.66 13.25 7.92
N LYS A 256 -14.33 13.01 6.65
CA LYS A 256 -14.89 13.79 5.54
C LYS A 256 -16.40 13.55 5.39
N ARG A 257 -16.85 12.28 5.50
CA ARG A 257 -18.28 11.96 5.47
C ARG A 257 -19.03 12.62 6.62
N LEU A 258 -18.44 12.65 7.82
CA LEU A 258 -19.02 13.33 8.99
C LEU A 258 -19.26 14.80 8.72
N LYS A 259 -18.23 15.53 8.23
CA LYS A 259 -18.38 16.94 7.86
C LYS A 259 -19.54 17.18 6.89
N HIS A 260 -19.61 16.38 5.84
CA HIS A 260 -20.70 16.51 4.86
C HIS A 260 -22.08 16.20 5.46
N ALA A 261 -22.16 15.17 6.33
CA ALA A 261 -23.42 14.83 7.01
C ALA A 261 -23.87 15.93 7.97
N GLN A 262 -22.93 16.55 8.72
CA GLN A 262 -23.22 17.68 9.61
C GLN A 262 -23.74 18.89 8.84
N ILE A 263 -23.10 19.27 7.73
CA ILE A 263 -23.55 20.36 6.86
C ILE A 263 -24.95 20.05 6.34
N HIS A 264 -25.18 18.83 5.85
CA HIS A 264 -26.47 18.44 5.30
C HIS A 264 -27.62 18.46 6.34
N VAL A 265 -27.33 17.98 7.58
CA VAL A 265 -28.30 18.08 8.67
C VAL A 265 -28.59 19.55 9.01
N LYS A 266 -27.57 20.41 9.05
CA LYS A 266 -27.74 21.85 9.29
C LYS A 266 -28.61 22.50 8.22
N GLU A 267 -28.31 22.25 6.93
CA GLU A 267 -29.10 22.77 5.81
C GLU A 267 -30.57 22.32 5.87
N LEU A 268 -30.84 21.08 6.26
CA LEU A 268 -32.18 20.54 6.44
C LEU A 268 -32.87 21.07 7.69
N SER A 269 -32.13 21.42 8.74
CA SER A 269 -32.69 21.99 9.99
C SER A 269 -33.03 23.46 9.84
N GLU A 270 -32.33 24.20 8.99
CA GLU A 270 -32.69 25.55 8.56
C GLU A 270 -33.96 25.50 7.69
N SER A 271 -35.04 25.07 8.28
CA SER A 271 -36.33 24.80 7.66
C SER A 271 -36.77 25.99 6.78
N LYS A 272 -37.14 25.72 5.51
CA LYS A 272 -37.73 26.72 4.61
C LYS A 272 -39.13 27.12 5.03
N LYS A 273 -39.56 26.72 6.24
CA LYS A 273 -40.87 26.98 6.83
C LYS A 273 -42.02 26.73 5.83
N TYR A 274 -41.92 25.61 5.09
CA TYR A 274 -42.95 25.30 4.08
C TYR A 274 -44.33 25.13 4.67
N LYS A 275 -44.41 24.62 5.93
CA LYS A 275 -45.69 24.52 6.63
C LYS A 275 -46.29 25.92 6.88
N ASP A 276 -45.48 26.83 7.46
CA ASP A 276 -45.91 28.19 7.77
C ASP A 276 -46.35 28.95 6.51
N LYS A 277 -45.62 28.73 5.39
CA LYS A 277 -45.97 29.28 4.07
C LYS A 277 -47.31 28.71 3.53
N ALA A 278 -47.57 27.41 3.75
CA ALA A 278 -48.81 26.78 3.39
C ALA A 278 -49.98 27.29 4.26
N ASP A 279 -49.75 27.43 5.57
CA ASP A 279 -50.72 28.00 6.52
C ASP A 279 -51.09 29.45 6.15
N LEU A 280 -50.10 30.28 5.75
CA LEU A 280 -50.33 31.64 5.27
C LEU A 280 -51.18 31.68 3.99
N ILE A 281 -50.96 30.77 3.03
CA ILE A 281 -51.78 30.64 1.83
C ILE A 281 -53.23 30.27 2.23
N MET A 282 -53.40 29.28 3.11
CA MET A 282 -54.71 28.82 3.56
C MET A 282 -55.48 29.91 4.32
N ALA A 283 -54.81 30.68 5.19
CA ALA A 283 -55.43 31.78 5.94
C ALA A 283 -55.88 32.95 5.04
N ASN A 284 -55.27 33.10 3.85
CA ASN A 284 -55.51 34.20 2.94
C ASN A 284 -56.19 33.78 1.62
N LEU A 285 -56.87 32.62 1.59
CA LEU A 285 -57.50 32.09 0.38
C LEU A 285 -58.52 33.08 -0.27
N TRP A 286 -59.15 33.92 0.54
CA TRP A 286 -60.17 34.89 0.08
C TRP A 286 -59.62 35.93 -0.91
N GLN A 287 -58.33 36.26 -0.84
CA GLN A 287 -57.64 37.20 -1.73
C GLN A 287 -56.86 36.56 -2.86
N LEU A 288 -56.72 35.24 -2.88
CA LEU A 288 -55.91 34.50 -3.82
C LEU A 288 -56.76 33.92 -4.96
N LYS A 289 -56.26 34.05 -6.20
CA LYS A 289 -56.92 33.48 -7.40
C LYS A 289 -55.97 32.59 -8.17
N LYS A 290 -56.51 31.60 -8.88
CA LYS A 290 -55.74 30.80 -9.83
C LYS A 290 -55.10 31.68 -10.90
N GLY A 291 -53.84 31.42 -11.27
CA GLY A 291 -53.09 32.22 -12.25
C GLY A 291 -52.08 33.19 -11.64
N MET A 292 -52.12 33.44 -10.32
CA MET A 292 -51.14 34.27 -9.64
C MET A 292 -49.78 33.54 -9.57
N GLY A 293 -48.67 34.20 -9.98
CA GLY A 293 -47.29 33.68 -9.93
C GLY A 293 -46.58 34.01 -8.63
N GLU A 294 -46.89 35.14 -8.02
CA GLU A 294 -46.38 35.62 -6.75
C GLU A 294 -47.48 36.28 -5.94
N VAL A 295 -47.35 36.19 -4.62
CA VAL A 295 -48.25 36.87 -3.68
C VAL A 295 -47.44 37.32 -2.46
N THR A 296 -47.70 38.54 -1.98
CA THR A 296 -47.15 39.06 -0.74
C THR A 296 -48.23 39.01 0.34
N LEU A 297 -47.93 38.27 1.43
CA LEU A 297 -48.85 38.03 2.52
C LEU A 297 -48.24 38.50 3.83
N PRO A 298 -49.02 39.03 4.81
CA PRO A 298 -48.51 39.30 6.15
C PRO A 298 -48.16 38.01 6.85
N THR A 299 -47.09 38.01 7.64
CA THR A 299 -46.74 36.92 8.57
C THR A 299 -47.75 36.89 9.73
N PHE A 300 -47.89 35.75 10.42
CA PHE A 300 -48.87 35.60 11.51
C PHE A 300 -48.60 36.53 12.71
N ASP A 301 -47.39 37.04 12.86
CA ASP A 301 -46.98 38.03 13.86
C ASP A 301 -47.43 39.46 13.48
N GLY A 302 -47.82 39.67 12.23
CA GLY A 302 -48.25 40.99 11.71
C GLY A 302 -47.14 42.00 11.47
N GLU A 303 -45.88 41.68 11.86
CA GLU A 303 -44.74 42.61 11.80
C GLU A 303 -44.06 42.64 10.42
N ASN A 304 -44.15 41.55 9.66
CA ASN A 304 -43.44 41.38 8.39
C ASN A 304 -44.37 40.93 7.26
N GLN A 305 -43.92 41.18 6.03
CA GLN A 305 -44.53 40.61 4.82
C GLN A 305 -43.62 39.59 4.18
N ILE A 306 -44.16 38.48 3.68
CA ILE A 306 -43.45 37.45 2.96
C ILE A 306 -43.99 37.28 1.54
N THR A 307 -43.13 37.34 0.54
CA THR A 307 -43.48 37.07 -0.84
C THR A 307 -43.37 35.59 -1.15
N LEU A 308 -44.44 34.96 -1.56
CA LEU A 308 -44.50 33.53 -1.88
C LEU A 308 -44.69 33.34 -3.39
N LYS A 309 -43.86 32.48 -3.98
CA LYS A 309 -43.98 32.03 -5.36
C LYS A 309 -44.99 30.91 -5.46
N LEU A 310 -46.02 31.11 -6.29
CA LEU A 310 -47.07 30.14 -6.57
C LEU A 310 -46.91 29.57 -8.00
N LYS A 311 -47.41 28.37 -8.22
CA LYS A 311 -47.59 27.83 -9.57
C LYS A 311 -48.90 28.34 -10.14
N LYS A 312 -48.83 29.02 -11.29
CA LYS A 312 -49.97 29.66 -11.97
C LYS A 312 -51.04 28.66 -12.43
N ASP A 313 -50.64 27.46 -12.77
CA ASP A 313 -51.46 26.33 -13.22
C ASP A 313 -52.28 25.68 -12.10
N LEU A 314 -51.89 25.88 -10.83
CA LEU A 314 -52.51 25.29 -9.65
C LEU A 314 -53.48 26.31 -8.98
N SER A 315 -54.49 25.78 -8.29
CA SER A 315 -55.32 26.59 -7.39
C SER A 315 -54.52 27.02 -6.15
N PRO A 316 -54.95 28.05 -5.40
CA PRO A 316 -54.32 28.41 -4.12
C PRO A 316 -54.27 27.23 -3.13
N GLN A 317 -55.34 26.45 -3.04
CA GLN A 317 -55.45 25.26 -2.20
C GLN A 317 -54.45 24.20 -2.62
N ASP A 318 -54.28 23.95 -3.94
CA ASP A 318 -53.31 22.97 -4.46
C ASP A 318 -51.86 23.43 -4.21
N ASN A 319 -51.57 24.74 -4.32
CA ASN A 319 -50.28 25.31 -3.95
C ASN A 319 -49.97 25.11 -2.46
N ALA A 320 -50.95 25.32 -1.56
CA ALA A 320 -50.80 25.04 -0.13
C ALA A 320 -50.54 23.54 0.14
N THR A 321 -51.36 22.67 -0.47
CA THR A 321 -51.18 21.20 -0.36
C THR A 321 -49.82 20.76 -0.81
N ARG A 322 -49.28 21.31 -1.90
CA ARG A 322 -47.91 21.07 -2.37
C ARG A 322 -46.86 21.49 -1.34
N LEU A 323 -47.03 22.64 -0.69
CA LEU A 323 -46.12 23.10 0.36
C LEU A 323 -46.20 22.24 1.60
N TYR A 324 -47.38 21.80 2.05
CA TYR A 324 -47.53 20.82 3.14
C TYR A 324 -46.82 19.51 2.85
N THR A 325 -46.96 19.00 1.62
CA THR A 325 -46.23 17.77 1.18
C THR A 325 -44.72 17.96 1.24
N LYS A 326 -44.23 19.14 0.78
CA LYS A 326 -42.77 19.47 0.89
C LYS A 326 -42.33 19.53 2.32
N GLY A 327 -43.06 20.16 3.24
CA GLY A 327 -42.72 20.24 4.66
C GLY A 327 -42.72 18.86 5.35
N LYS A 328 -43.67 17.98 5.01
CA LYS A 328 -43.68 16.59 5.48
C LYS A 328 -42.42 15.82 5.01
N ASN A 329 -42.08 15.98 3.72
CA ASN A 329 -40.91 15.31 3.15
C ASN A 329 -39.57 15.84 3.74
N GLU A 330 -39.48 17.13 4.04
CA GLU A 330 -38.31 17.70 4.76
C GLU A 330 -38.12 17.09 6.15
N LYS A 331 -39.19 16.98 6.94
CA LYS A 331 -39.11 16.34 8.27
C LYS A 331 -38.63 14.90 8.18
N ILE A 332 -39.09 14.13 7.19
CA ILE A 332 -38.67 12.77 6.96
C ILE A 332 -37.17 12.73 6.57
N ARG A 333 -36.74 13.60 5.66
CA ARG A 333 -35.33 13.72 5.24
C ARG A 333 -34.43 14.10 6.39
N LEU A 334 -34.83 15.07 7.23
CA LEU A 334 -34.05 15.46 8.41
C LEU A 334 -33.88 14.29 9.39
N LYS A 335 -34.97 13.54 9.67
CA LYS A 335 -34.88 12.35 10.53
C LYS A 335 -33.89 11.30 10.01
N PHE A 336 -33.90 11.03 8.71
CA PHE A 336 -32.94 10.10 8.09
C PHE A 336 -31.52 10.65 8.09
N ALA A 337 -31.34 11.94 7.81
CA ALA A 337 -30.03 12.58 7.83
C ALA A 337 -29.42 12.57 9.22
N SER A 338 -30.20 12.88 10.28
CA SER A 338 -29.76 12.82 11.68
C SER A 338 -29.38 11.40 12.10
N LYS A 339 -30.18 10.39 11.73
CA LYS A 339 -29.84 8.99 12.00
C LYS A 339 -28.57 8.55 11.30
N ASN A 340 -28.35 8.97 10.06
CA ASN A 340 -27.12 8.69 9.32
C ASN A 340 -25.91 9.37 9.96
N LEU A 341 -26.06 10.61 10.45
CA LEU A 341 -25.02 11.33 11.18
C LEU A 341 -24.58 10.54 12.42
N GLU A 342 -25.55 10.10 13.25
CA GLU A 342 -25.28 9.30 14.44
C GLU A 342 -24.52 7.98 14.13
N LEU A 343 -24.87 7.30 13.04
CA LEU A 343 -24.16 6.10 12.58
C LEU A 343 -22.70 6.39 12.22
N ILE A 344 -22.45 7.48 11.48
CA ILE A 344 -21.10 7.89 11.10
C ILE A 344 -20.26 8.26 12.35
N GLU A 345 -20.85 8.93 13.32
CA GLU A 345 -20.18 9.28 14.59
C GLU A 345 -19.77 8.04 15.37
N ARG A 346 -20.63 7.03 15.45
CA ARG A 346 -20.29 5.73 16.06
C ARG A 346 -19.15 5.02 15.31
N GLU A 347 -19.24 4.96 13.98
CA GLU A 347 -18.18 4.36 13.14
C GLU A 347 -16.82 5.03 13.36
N ILE A 348 -16.76 6.35 13.53
CA ILE A 348 -15.52 7.11 13.79
C ILE A 348 -14.95 6.77 15.17
N VAL A 349 -15.79 6.69 16.21
CA VAL A 349 -15.35 6.33 17.56
C VAL A 349 -14.79 4.90 17.58
N GLU A 350 -15.47 3.95 16.95
CA GLU A 350 -14.98 2.57 16.82
C GLU A 350 -13.62 2.51 16.12
N LYS A 351 -13.49 3.24 15.00
CA LYS A 351 -12.25 3.27 14.23
C LYS A 351 -11.10 3.93 15.01
N SER A 352 -11.37 5.00 15.76
CA SER A 352 -10.39 5.62 16.65
C SER A 352 -9.90 4.66 17.74
N ASN A 353 -10.83 3.89 18.35
CA ASN A 353 -10.47 2.89 19.33
C ASN A 353 -9.66 1.73 18.74
N GLU A 354 -9.94 1.33 17.49
CA GLU A 354 -9.18 0.31 16.78
C GLU A 354 -7.74 0.79 16.53
N ILE A 355 -7.54 2.04 16.09
CA ILE A 355 -6.21 2.65 15.93
C ILE A 355 -5.42 2.59 17.24
N LYS A 356 -6.01 3.07 18.34
CA LYS A 356 -5.37 3.03 19.67
C LYS A 356 -4.99 1.62 20.11
N ARG A 357 -5.83 0.61 19.83
CA ARG A 357 -5.51 -0.80 20.13
C ARG A 357 -4.29 -1.27 19.34
N VAL A 358 -4.21 -0.95 18.05
CA VAL A 358 -3.05 -1.33 17.21
C VAL A 358 -1.78 -0.61 17.66
N GLU A 359 -1.88 0.66 18.07
CA GLU A 359 -0.74 1.43 18.62
C GLU A 359 -0.13 0.80 19.87
N LEU A 360 -0.94 0.21 20.73
CA LEU A 360 -0.49 -0.44 21.97
C LEU A 360 0.10 -1.84 21.77
N ILE A 361 -0.02 -2.44 20.59
CA ILE A 361 0.56 -3.77 20.35
C ILE A 361 2.07 -3.66 20.21
N ASP A 362 2.79 -4.51 20.92
CA ASP A 362 4.25 -4.62 20.94
C ASP A 362 4.79 -5.96 20.40
N LYS A 363 3.90 -6.94 20.12
CA LYS A 363 4.26 -8.28 19.65
C LYS A 363 3.64 -8.62 18.30
N LEU A 364 4.45 -9.20 17.40
CA LEU A 364 4.03 -9.59 16.05
C LEU A 364 2.86 -10.61 16.07
N ASN A 365 2.87 -11.54 17.00
CA ASN A 365 1.83 -12.56 17.10
C ASN A 365 0.46 -11.97 17.46
N ASP A 366 0.42 -10.94 18.27
CA ASP A 366 -0.84 -10.27 18.64
C ASP A 366 -1.35 -9.41 17.49
N LEU A 367 -0.44 -8.81 16.72
CA LEU A 367 -0.78 -8.10 15.50
C LEU A 367 -1.37 -9.02 14.42
N ARG A 368 -0.86 -10.25 14.29
CA ARG A 368 -1.38 -11.26 13.34
C ARG A 368 -2.78 -11.77 13.71
N LYS A 369 -3.16 -11.75 14.98
CA LYS A 369 -4.51 -12.12 15.44
C LYS A 369 -5.56 -11.07 15.06
N ILE A 370 -5.17 -9.82 14.91
CA ILE A 370 -6.06 -8.80 14.36
C ILE A 370 -6.29 -9.15 12.90
N LYS A 371 -7.55 -9.41 12.54
CA LYS A 371 -7.94 -9.53 11.12
C LYS A 371 -7.41 -8.29 10.43
N GLN A 372 -6.50 -8.49 9.46
CA GLN A 372 -6.11 -7.37 8.60
C GLN A 372 -7.41 -6.72 8.12
N PRO A 373 -7.56 -5.39 8.25
CA PRO A 373 -8.64 -4.72 7.56
C PRO A 373 -8.46 -5.21 6.12
N LYS A 374 -9.50 -5.90 5.59
CA LYS A 374 -9.49 -6.29 4.18
C LYS A 374 -9.01 -5.04 3.49
N GLN A 375 -7.79 -5.06 2.92
CA GLN A 375 -7.37 -3.97 2.04
C GLN A 375 -8.60 -3.74 1.21
N ALA A 376 -9.22 -2.56 1.36
CA ALA A 376 -10.36 -2.22 0.54
C ALA A 376 -9.81 -2.45 -0.85
N GLN A 377 -10.13 -3.60 -1.40
CA GLN A 377 -9.85 -3.88 -2.80
C GLN A 377 -10.33 -2.62 -3.44
N GLN A 378 -9.43 -1.86 -4.05
CA GLN A 378 -9.82 -0.64 -4.75
C GLN A 378 -11.10 -1.04 -5.43
N PRO A 379 -12.27 -0.43 -5.12
CA PRO A 379 -13.52 -0.94 -5.60
C PRO A 379 -13.28 -1.15 -7.06
N ILE A 380 -13.34 -2.42 -7.50
CA ILE A 380 -13.13 -2.75 -8.92
C ILE A 380 -14.05 -1.76 -9.56
N LYS A 381 -13.51 -0.77 -10.27
CA LYS A 381 -14.33 0.25 -10.93
C LYS A 381 -15.05 -0.50 -12.03
N LEU A 382 -16.16 -1.14 -11.64
CA LEU A 382 -17.00 -1.82 -12.60
C LEU A 382 -17.32 -0.82 -13.72
N PRO A 383 -17.20 -1.22 -14.98
CA PRO A 383 -17.44 -0.34 -16.12
C PRO A 383 -18.92 0.05 -16.26
N TYR A 384 -19.76 -0.39 -15.33
CA TYR A 384 -21.20 -0.16 -15.33
C TYR A 384 -21.74 0.24 -13.95
N ARG A 385 -22.94 0.83 -13.94
CA ARG A 385 -23.82 0.92 -12.79
C ARG A 385 -24.74 -0.31 -12.83
N GLU A 386 -25.12 -0.82 -11.67
CA GLU A 386 -26.05 -1.96 -11.58
C GLU A 386 -27.21 -1.63 -10.68
N ILE A 387 -28.42 -1.99 -11.13
CA ILE A 387 -29.65 -1.95 -10.34
C ILE A 387 -30.34 -3.30 -10.45
N THR A 388 -31.14 -3.65 -9.45
CA THR A 388 -32.00 -4.85 -9.49
C THR A 388 -33.47 -4.40 -9.59
N TYR A 389 -34.18 -4.94 -10.57
CA TYR A 389 -35.61 -4.70 -10.76
C TYR A 389 -36.33 -5.99 -11.10
N ALA A 390 -37.41 -6.31 -10.39
CA ALA A 390 -38.21 -7.52 -10.53
C ALA A 390 -37.34 -8.82 -10.60
N GLY A 391 -36.24 -8.90 -9.83
CA GLY A 391 -35.34 -10.05 -9.78
C GLY A 391 -34.27 -10.06 -10.87
N PHE A 392 -34.27 -9.14 -11.83
CA PHE A 392 -33.26 -9.04 -12.88
C PHE A 392 -32.23 -7.96 -12.54
N GLN A 393 -30.95 -8.24 -12.83
CA GLN A 393 -29.88 -7.25 -12.77
C GLN A 393 -29.83 -6.46 -14.07
N ILE A 394 -29.93 -5.14 -13.98
CA ILE A 394 -29.82 -4.20 -15.10
C ILE A 394 -28.49 -3.46 -14.95
N ARG A 395 -27.59 -3.59 -15.92
CA ARG A 395 -26.27 -2.98 -15.97
C ARG A 395 -26.22 -1.87 -16.99
N ILE A 396 -25.70 -0.71 -16.60
CA ILE A 396 -25.70 0.52 -17.40
C ILE A 396 -24.25 0.98 -17.54
N GLY A 397 -23.73 1.00 -18.76
CA GLY A 397 -22.35 1.43 -19.04
C GLY A 397 -22.12 2.90 -18.68
N LYS A 398 -20.92 3.21 -18.18
CA LYS A 398 -20.58 4.56 -17.68
C LYS A 398 -20.07 5.51 -18.76
N GLY A 399 -19.60 4.97 -19.88
CA GLY A 399 -19.03 5.74 -20.98
C GLY A 399 -18.71 4.82 -22.18
N ALA A 400 -18.15 5.38 -23.25
CA ALA A 400 -17.96 4.66 -24.52
C ALA A 400 -17.01 3.44 -24.40
N ARG A 401 -15.91 3.56 -23.66
CA ARG A 401 -14.98 2.44 -23.40
C ARG A 401 -15.59 1.43 -22.47
N GLU A 402 -16.28 1.88 -21.45
CA GLU A 402 -16.98 1.08 -20.47
C GLU A 402 -18.18 0.33 -21.11
N ASN A 403 -18.85 0.91 -22.10
CA ASN A 403 -19.88 0.23 -22.92
C ASN A 403 -19.28 -0.97 -23.65
N ASP A 404 -18.10 -0.83 -24.25
CA ASP A 404 -17.37 -1.93 -24.89
C ASP A 404 -16.98 -3.03 -23.91
N GLU A 405 -16.50 -2.63 -22.74
CA GLU A 405 -16.09 -3.56 -21.69
C GLU A 405 -17.29 -4.31 -21.11
N LEU A 406 -18.43 -3.62 -20.88
CA LEU A 406 -19.69 -4.18 -20.46
C LEU A 406 -20.15 -5.25 -21.47
N LEU A 407 -20.12 -4.91 -22.74
CA LEU A 407 -20.53 -5.81 -23.83
C LEU A 407 -19.62 -7.05 -23.95
N ARG A 408 -18.29 -6.91 -23.75
CA ARG A 408 -17.29 -7.96 -23.94
C ARG A 408 -17.20 -8.89 -22.73
N ASN A 409 -17.12 -8.30 -21.54
CA ASN A 409 -16.69 -9.03 -20.34
C ASN A 409 -17.84 -9.29 -19.35
N PHE A 410 -18.94 -8.52 -19.45
CA PHE A 410 -20.00 -8.50 -18.43
C PHE A 410 -21.40 -8.79 -18.98
N SER A 411 -21.51 -9.29 -20.21
CA SER A 411 -22.75 -9.73 -20.82
C SER A 411 -22.61 -11.11 -21.46
N SER A 412 -23.71 -11.83 -21.58
CA SER A 412 -23.82 -13.15 -22.21
C SER A 412 -24.81 -13.13 -23.38
N LYS A 413 -24.81 -14.19 -24.22
CA LYS A 413 -25.65 -14.28 -25.43
C LYS A 413 -27.15 -14.22 -25.15
N ASN A 414 -27.57 -14.66 -23.97
CA ASN A 414 -28.97 -14.72 -23.55
C ASN A 414 -29.46 -13.45 -22.85
N ASP A 415 -28.58 -12.48 -22.63
CA ASP A 415 -28.96 -11.19 -22.05
C ASP A 415 -29.69 -10.33 -23.09
N VAL A 416 -30.45 -9.33 -22.64
CA VAL A 416 -31.05 -8.33 -23.52
C VAL A 416 -30.24 -7.05 -23.47
N TRP A 417 -29.88 -6.53 -24.63
CA TRP A 417 -29.16 -5.28 -24.82
C TRP A 417 -30.13 -4.17 -25.26
N LEU A 418 -29.94 -2.96 -24.70
CA LEU A 418 -30.74 -1.79 -25.02
C LEU A 418 -29.85 -0.55 -25.23
N HIS A 419 -30.31 0.36 -26.10
CA HIS A 419 -29.67 1.66 -26.35
C HIS A 419 -30.65 2.67 -26.87
N ALA A 420 -30.52 3.97 -26.55
CA ALA A 420 -31.33 5.03 -27.11
C ALA A 420 -31.07 5.16 -28.63
N LYS A 421 -32.12 5.17 -29.41
CA LYS A 421 -32.03 5.16 -30.88
C LYS A 421 -31.48 6.47 -31.40
N ASP A 422 -30.56 6.40 -32.36
CA ASP A 422 -30.00 7.53 -33.13
C ASP A 422 -29.31 8.64 -32.30
N VAL A 423 -29.10 8.41 -31.01
CA VAL A 423 -28.42 9.36 -30.11
C VAL A 423 -27.29 8.65 -29.33
N SER A 424 -26.29 9.42 -28.90
CA SER A 424 -25.25 8.86 -28.04
C SER A 424 -25.79 8.62 -26.62
N GLY A 425 -25.45 7.44 -26.06
CA GLY A 425 -25.94 7.02 -24.76
C GLY A 425 -25.18 5.82 -24.17
N SER A 426 -25.64 5.36 -23.04
CA SER A 426 -25.14 4.16 -22.38
C SER A 426 -25.72 2.90 -22.99
N HIS A 427 -24.89 1.85 -23.14
CA HIS A 427 -25.41 0.51 -23.34
C HIS A 427 -26.03 0.03 -22.02
N VAL A 428 -27.21 -0.57 -22.12
CA VAL A 428 -27.89 -1.18 -20.99
C VAL A 428 -28.03 -2.68 -21.25
N ILE A 429 -27.75 -3.50 -20.24
CA ILE A 429 -27.83 -4.98 -20.32
C ILE A 429 -28.75 -5.48 -19.21
N ILE A 430 -29.81 -6.17 -19.58
CA ILE A 430 -30.59 -6.99 -18.64
C ILE A 430 -29.95 -8.37 -18.60
N ARG A 431 -29.41 -8.75 -17.43
CA ARG A 431 -28.78 -10.05 -17.23
C ARG A 431 -29.82 -11.15 -17.16
N ASN A 432 -29.65 -12.17 -17.99
CA ASN A 432 -30.56 -13.30 -18.07
C ASN A 432 -29.81 -14.67 -18.19
N PRO A 433 -28.97 -15.03 -17.20
CA PRO A 433 -28.16 -16.27 -17.28
C PRO A 433 -29.01 -17.52 -17.31
N GLY A 434 -30.20 -17.49 -16.73
CA GLY A 434 -31.15 -18.60 -16.67
C GLY A 434 -32.09 -18.71 -17.89
N ASN A 435 -31.92 -17.83 -18.89
CA ASN A 435 -32.82 -17.76 -20.07
C ASN A 435 -34.31 -17.73 -19.69
N GLN A 436 -34.63 -16.95 -18.64
CA GLN A 436 -35.99 -16.80 -18.15
C GLN A 436 -36.78 -15.86 -19.05
N MET A 437 -38.10 -15.92 -18.99
CA MET A 437 -38.96 -15.00 -19.70
C MET A 437 -38.85 -13.59 -19.05
N ILE A 438 -38.35 -12.61 -19.79
CA ILE A 438 -38.27 -11.22 -19.35
C ILE A 438 -39.60 -10.55 -19.62
N THR A 439 -40.24 -10.00 -18.58
CA THR A 439 -41.49 -9.31 -18.69
C THR A 439 -41.35 -7.95 -19.37
N GLU A 440 -42.38 -7.44 -20.01
CA GLU A 440 -42.43 -6.13 -20.67
C GLU A 440 -42.05 -5.00 -19.68
N ALA A 441 -42.51 -5.07 -18.45
CA ALA A 441 -42.19 -4.08 -17.40
C ALA A 441 -40.68 -3.99 -17.10
N VAL A 442 -39.89 -5.12 -17.19
CA VAL A 442 -38.46 -5.12 -17.01
C VAL A 442 -37.77 -4.48 -18.22
N ILE A 443 -38.25 -4.77 -19.44
CA ILE A 443 -37.75 -4.15 -20.68
C ILE A 443 -38.00 -2.65 -20.65
N GLU A 444 -39.20 -2.24 -20.28
CA GLU A 444 -39.56 -0.82 -20.16
C GLU A 444 -38.70 -0.08 -19.14
N ARG A 445 -38.47 -0.68 -17.96
CA ARG A 445 -37.60 -0.10 -16.92
C ARG A 445 -36.17 0.08 -17.40
N ALA A 446 -35.63 -0.91 -18.08
CA ALA A 446 -34.28 -0.85 -18.66
C ALA A 446 -34.20 0.19 -19.80
N ALA A 447 -35.27 0.32 -20.61
CA ALA A 447 -35.37 1.32 -21.66
C ALA A 447 -35.46 2.74 -21.11
N GLN A 448 -36.22 2.98 -20.03
CA GLN A 448 -36.25 4.26 -19.32
C GLN A 448 -34.86 4.69 -18.87
N MET A 449 -34.07 3.74 -18.36
CA MET A 449 -32.67 3.99 -17.96
C MET A 449 -31.78 4.26 -19.15
N ALA A 450 -31.94 3.52 -20.27
CA ALA A 450 -31.16 3.77 -21.47
C ALA A 450 -31.44 5.19 -22.03
N ALA A 451 -32.66 5.62 -22.00
CA ALA A 451 -33.07 6.98 -22.37
C ALA A 451 -32.51 8.03 -21.39
N HIS A 452 -32.61 7.79 -20.08
CA HIS A 452 -32.09 8.69 -19.04
C HIS A 452 -30.58 8.91 -19.12
N TYR A 453 -29.81 7.83 -19.44
CA TYR A 453 -28.36 7.90 -19.61
C TYR A 453 -27.90 8.13 -21.05
N SER A 454 -28.73 8.85 -21.83
CA SER A 454 -28.43 9.26 -23.19
C SER A 454 -28.63 10.77 -23.40
N LYS A 455 -28.36 11.23 -24.62
CA LYS A 455 -28.71 12.63 -25.02
C LYS A 455 -30.20 12.89 -25.06
N ALA A 456 -31.04 11.87 -25.17
CA ALA A 456 -32.52 11.99 -25.13
C ALA A 456 -33.10 12.16 -23.71
N LYS A 457 -32.27 12.37 -22.69
CA LYS A 457 -32.69 12.50 -21.27
C LYS A 457 -33.76 13.60 -21.03
N SER A 458 -33.77 14.66 -21.79
CA SER A 458 -34.66 15.79 -21.65
C SER A 458 -35.90 15.72 -22.57
N GLU A 459 -36.02 14.68 -23.39
CA GLU A 459 -37.15 14.46 -24.26
C GLU A 459 -38.35 13.92 -23.49
N GLY A 460 -39.56 14.27 -23.87
CA GLY A 460 -40.79 13.75 -23.24
C GLY A 460 -40.98 12.26 -23.50
N LEU A 461 -40.63 11.80 -24.71
CA LEU A 461 -40.59 10.38 -25.13
C LEU A 461 -39.34 10.12 -25.93
N ALA A 462 -38.60 9.07 -25.56
CA ALA A 462 -37.40 8.66 -26.23
C ALA A 462 -37.57 7.27 -26.86
N ALA A 463 -37.13 7.11 -28.10
CA ALA A 463 -37.08 5.81 -28.75
C ALA A 463 -35.86 5.02 -28.26
N VAL A 464 -36.07 3.80 -27.80
CA VAL A 464 -35.00 2.86 -27.34
C VAL A 464 -35.07 1.58 -28.13
N ILE A 465 -33.96 1.20 -28.74
CA ILE A 465 -33.82 -0.10 -29.40
C ILE A 465 -33.39 -1.16 -28.40
N TYR A 466 -33.94 -2.37 -28.58
CA TYR A 466 -33.54 -3.51 -27.76
C TYR A 466 -33.51 -4.79 -28.59
N CYS A 467 -32.66 -5.71 -28.20
CA CYS A 467 -32.56 -7.04 -28.81
C CYS A 467 -31.79 -8.00 -27.91
N ASP A 468 -31.84 -9.31 -28.24
CA ASP A 468 -30.93 -10.26 -27.60
C ASP A 468 -29.47 -9.86 -27.87
N ARG A 469 -28.64 -9.96 -26.85
CA ARG A 469 -27.22 -9.61 -26.91
C ARG A 469 -26.48 -10.34 -28.05
N LYS A 470 -26.91 -11.55 -28.44
CA LYS A 470 -26.32 -12.31 -29.57
C LYS A 470 -26.38 -11.59 -30.92
N TYR A 471 -27.28 -10.63 -31.10
CA TYR A 471 -27.43 -9.83 -32.34
C TYR A 471 -26.61 -8.55 -32.33
N VAL A 472 -25.86 -8.27 -31.23
CA VAL A 472 -25.03 -7.07 -31.10
C VAL A 472 -23.55 -7.44 -31.30
N ARG A 473 -22.94 -6.87 -32.30
CA ARG A 473 -21.53 -7.13 -32.65
C ARG A 473 -20.72 -5.85 -32.69
N LYS A 474 -19.46 -5.91 -32.23
CA LYS A 474 -18.50 -4.81 -32.43
C LYS A 474 -17.69 -5.07 -33.69
N PRO A 475 -17.80 -4.22 -34.76
CA PRO A 475 -16.95 -4.36 -35.94
C PRO A 475 -15.48 -4.13 -35.59
N LYS A 476 -14.58 -4.80 -36.31
CA LYS A 476 -13.14 -4.60 -36.17
C LYS A 476 -12.77 -3.16 -36.56
N GLY A 477 -12.06 -2.45 -35.69
CA GLY A 477 -11.67 -1.04 -35.93
C GLY A 477 -12.74 0.00 -35.60
N ALA A 478 -13.96 -0.37 -35.15
CA ALA A 478 -14.99 0.58 -34.76
C ALA A 478 -14.58 1.41 -33.52
N HIS A 479 -14.98 2.69 -33.50
CA HIS A 479 -14.74 3.58 -32.37
C HIS A 479 -15.34 3.02 -31.06
N PRO A 480 -14.78 3.42 -29.87
CA PRO A 480 -15.34 3.01 -28.60
C PRO A 480 -16.85 3.29 -28.49
N GLY A 481 -17.62 2.30 -28.01
CA GLY A 481 -19.07 2.39 -27.85
C GLY A 481 -19.89 2.14 -29.12
N MET A 482 -19.28 2.04 -30.30
CA MET A 482 -19.98 1.71 -31.53
C MET A 482 -20.20 0.22 -31.70
N VAL A 483 -21.43 -0.16 -32.04
CA VAL A 483 -21.84 -1.54 -32.30
C VAL A 483 -22.68 -1.61 -33.59
N LYS A 484 -22.72 -2.79 -34.19
CA LYS A 484 -23.70 -3.14 -35.24
C LYS A 484 -24.73 -4.09 -34.65
N VAL A 485 -26.00 -3.76 -34.89
CA VAL A 485 -27.15 -4.55 -34.45
C VAL A 485 -27.77 -5.20 -35.68
N ASP A 486 -27.93 -6.51 -35.65
CA ASP A 486 -28.47 -7.27 -36.78
C ASP A 486 -30.00 -7.42 -36.73
N ARG A 487 -30.61 -7.37 -35.55
CA ARG A 487 -32.07 -7.42 -35.32
C ARG A 487 -32.39 -6.55 -34.11
N GLU A 488 -33.37 -5.70 -34.24
CA GLU A 488 -33.83 -4.80 -33.15
C GLU A 488 -35.33 -4.67 -33.12
N ALA A 489 -35.90 -4.48 -31.94
CA ALA A 489 -37.21 -3.95 -31.69
C ALA A 489 -37.08 -2.54 -31.09
N THR A 490 -38.12 -1.74 -31.20
CA THR A 490 -38.10 -0.37 -30.64
C THR A 490 -39.27 -0.19 -29.66
N ILE A 491 -38.96 0.43 -28.53
CA ILE A 491 -39.96 0.86 -27.53
C ILE A 491 -39.84 2.35 -27.27
N LEU A 492 -40.96 3.02 -27.05
CA LEU A 492 -41.03 4.44 -26.68
C LEU A 492 -41.22 4.54 -25.17
N VAL A 493 -40.36 5.29 -24.49
CA VAL A 493 -40.40 5.44 -23.02
C VAL A 493 -40.10 6.88 -22.59
N GLU A 494 -40.60 7.24 -21.42
CA GLU A 494 -40.19 8.49 -20.74
C GLU A 494 -38.85 8.24 -20.01
N PRO A 495 -37.85 9.11 -20.21
CA PRO A 495 -36.56 8.97 -19.51
C PRO A 495 -36.68 9.06 -17.99
N GLN A 496 -36.38 7.99 -17.24
CA GLN A 496 -36.43 7.93 -15.78
C GLN A 496 -35.17 7.26 -15.22
N SER A 497 -34.67 7.78 -14.06
CA SER A 497 -33.49 7.23 -13.36
C SER A 497 -33.84 6.20 -12.31
#